data_77103d6b25f639524527808e7188d129
#
_entry.id   77103d6b25f639524527808e7188d129
#
_cell.length_a   1.000
_cell.length_b   1.000
_cell.length_c   1.000
_cell.angle_alpha   90.00
_cell.angle_beta   90.00
_cell.angle_gamma   90.00
#
_symmetry.space_group_name_H-M   'P 1'
#
loop_
_entity.id
_entity.type
_entity.pdbx_description
1 polymer ?
#
loop_
_entity_poly.entity_id
_entity_poly.type
_entity_poly.pdbx_seq_one_letter_code
_entity_poly.pdbx_strand_id
1 'polypeptide(L)'
;MADFPFASDAPAAIFDDNPVDFDPWKRNRIAEKKVHRENFWERAGDAYISLLAAAIVFAYAAGIAHAFSASLKEDIGGGVIRNEIGVIPGESAASALVMLGMLAALSLISRLGPVAVDGAQGFWWLTLPVSRTPFLARLLRQRLVTTAVLGVLLWLPIGYGTVLGGLSKGGFTGVMLGALSLGLLFVVLSLLAALAQARGWARGFKTSVNIVILVLAVCYGADVLMRITGAGTLQWFWRSLPSVLPAAAQEGQWWIPLILLVVALAGFRAIRGHLQNIDRNELISRGAASAHAGAALALLDDKSLSAAIENAGTKESSRALARREHIRRRGGDVFSRLLPASAVRGPYSALIRAELLVLLRAPGVWRGLLAGWAIPAAGVFAIPGGHPLVLGTLVVVGCCVAARAAATAASQAADVPSLESIIPLGRTAIRQTHALVALILLVPWGVALTGFLGWAVDLDAASLPLFLAIGALAGAGLAAGGIRLAYRPELDWGSVMLLSALGKATGPMIQHFTHGYDVMVVATIALVAGLLLTPVPPLLLLVSAVVAAVLWAAGTSTTANSKVHGID
;
A
#
# COMPACT_ATOMS: atom_id res chain seq x y z
N MET A 1 -3.78 32.19 35.09
CA MET A 1 -3.76 30.96 35.90
C MET A 1 -5.20 30.61 36.17
N ALA A 2 -5.75 29.66 35.45
CA ALA A 2 -7.13 29.22 35.67
C ALA A 2 -7.06 28.05 36.67
N ASP A 3 -7.74 28.25 37.80
CA ASP A 3 -7.91 27.23 38.82
C ASP A 3 -8.67 26.04 38.25
N PHE A 4 -7.96 24.95 38.04
CA PHE A 4 -8.61 23.65 37.83
C PHE A 4 -9.17 23.19 39.17
N PRO A 5 -10.49 23.05 39.31
CA PRO A 5 -11.07 22.46 40.50
C PRO A 5 -10.67 20.98 40.53
N PHE A 6 -9.66 20.64 41.29
CA PHE A 6 -9.48 19.26 41.72
C PHE A 6 -10.69 18.90 42.58
N ALA A 7 -11.62 18.16 41.99
CA ALA A 7 -12.78 17.64 42.67
C ALA A 7 -12.31 16.73 43.82
N SER A 8 -12.33 17.26 45.04
CA SER A 8 -12.09 16.55 46.30
C SER A 8 -13.16 15.50 46.63
N ASP A 9 -14.17 15.35 45.79
CA ASP A 9 -15.30 14.44 46.00
C ASP A 9 -15.23 13.17 45.13
N ALA A 10 -14.05 12.60 44.94
CA ALA A 10 -13.97 11.24 44.46
C ALA A 10 -14.44 10.30 45.57
N PRO A 11 -15.58 9.57 45.41
CA PRO A 11 -16.03 8.64 46.42
C PRO A 11 -14.93 7.62 46.73
N ALA A 12 -14.46 7.62 47.97
CA ALA A 12 -13.41 6.73 48.49
C ALA A 12 -13.77 5.23 48.46
N ALA A 13 -14.90 4.86 47.88
CA ALA A 13 -15.47 3.53 47.93
C ALA A 13 -15.43 2.77 46.60
N ILE A 14 -14.28 2.67 45.94
CA ILE A 14 -14.13 1.77 44.77
C ILE A 14 -12.76 1.06 44.77
N PHE A 15 -12.15 0.88 45.89
CA PHE A 15 -11.09 -0.11 46.01
C PHE A 15 -11.73 -1.40 46.57
N ASP A 16 -12.17 -2.26 45.66
CA ASP A 16 -12.34 -3.66 45.97
C ASP A 16 -10.96 -4.18 46.33
N ASP A 17 -10.74 -4.62 47.54
CA ASP A 17 -9.41 -4.94 48.13
C ASP A 17 -8.70 -6.12 47.48
N ASN A 18 -9.16 -6.56 46.32
CA ASN A 18 -8.55 -7.66 45.60
C ASN A 18 -7.76 -7.12 44.37
N PRO A 19 -6.43 -6.92 44.47
CA PRO A 19 -5.61 -6.39 43.39
C PRO A 19 -5.57 -7.28 42.14
N VAL A 20 -6.13 -8.50 42.22
CA VAL A 20 -6.15 -9.47 41.13
C VAL A 20 -7.25 -9.14 40.11
N ASP A 21 -8.27 -8.37 40.49
CA ASP A 21 -9.46 -8.11 39.64
C ASP A 21 -9.55 -6.67 39.10
N PHE A 22 -8.45 -5.92 39.14
CA PHE A 22 -8.43 -4.57 38.58
C PHE A 22 -8.52 -4.63 37.06
N ASP A 23 -9.72 -4.33 36.51
CA ASP A 23 -9.95 -4.13 35.08
C ASP A 23 -9.94 -2.63 34.75
N PRO A 24 -8.85 -2.10 34.17
CA PRO A 24 -8.73 -0.69 33.83
C PRO A 24 -9.80 -0.22 32.84
N TRP A 25 -10.30 -1.12 31.99
CA TRP A 25 -11.36 -0.82 31.02
C TRP A 25 -12.72 -0.64 31.67
N LYS A 26 -13.02 -1.38 32.72
CA LYS A 26 -14.28 -1.22 33.45
C LYS A 26 -14.33 0.18 34.06
N ARG A 27 -13.21 0.66 34.61
CA ARG A 27 -13.10 2.02 35.13
C ARG A 27 -13.17 3.09 34.05
N ASN A 28 -12.42 2.94 32.96
CA ASN A 28 -12.49 3.87 31.83
C ASN A 28 -13.92 3.96 31.26
N ARG A 29 -14.60 2.82 31.10
CA ARG A 29 -15.97 2.80 30.61
C ARG A 29 -16.96 3.52 31.55
N ILE A 30 -16.73 3.44 32.88
CA ILE A 30 -17.54 4.17 33.85
C ILE A 30 -17.24 5.67 33.74
N ALA A 31 -15.96 6.06 33.63
CA ALA A 31 -15.55 7.45 33.43
C ALA A 31 -16.09 8.01 32.10
N GLU A 32 -15.91 7.26 31.02
CA GLU A 32 -16.44 7.61 29.68
C GLU A 32 -17.95 7.76 29.67
N LYS A 33 -18.71 6.87 30.35
CA LYS A 33 -20.16 7.00 30.45
C LYS A 33 -20.58 8.26 31.19
N LYS A 34 -19.78 8.72 32.16
CA LYS A 34 -20.05 9.93 32.93
C LYS A 34 -19.80 11.20 32.10
N VAL A 35 -18.73 11.20 31.29
CA VAL A 35 -18.32 12.33 30.42
C VAL A 35 -19.16 12.38 29.13
N HIS A 36 -19.64 11.24 28.60
CA HIS A 36 -20.19 11.11 27.25
C HIS A 36 -21.72 10.98 27.20
N ARG A 37 -22.42 11.37 28.24
CA ARG A 37 -23.91 11.33 28.26
C ARG A 37 -24.55 12.37 27.31
N GLU A 38 -23.73 13.32 26.80
CA GLU A 38 -24.22 14.50 26.08
C GLU A 38 -24.21 14.40 24.54
N ASN A 39 -23.52 13.43 23.91
CA ASN A 39 -23.26 13.50 22.46
C ASN A 39 -23.80 12.31 21.64
N PHE A 40 -25.06 11.88 21.86
CA PHE A 40 -25.67 10.85 20.99
C PHE A 40 -25.74 11.32 19.52
N TRP A 41 -26.13 12.57 19.29
CA TRP A 41 -26.29 13.12 17.94
C TRP A 41 -24.96 13.32 17.20
N GLU A 42 -23.90 13.71 17.90
CA GLU A 42 -22.55 13.77 17.29
C GLU A 42 -22.09 12.38 16.85
N ARG A 43 -22.25 11.37 17.71
CA ARG A 43 -21.88 9.99 17.34
C ARG A 43 -22.73 9.42 16.20
N ALA A 44 -24.00 9.75 16.17
CA ALA A 44 -24.89 9.37 15.08
C ALA A 44 -24.47 10.06 13.77
N GLY A 45 -24.05 11.32 13.85
CA GLY A 45 -23.48 12.05 12.71
C GLY A 45 -22.19 11.44 12.20
N ASP A 46 -21.24 11.13 13.09
CA ASP A 46 -19.96 10.49 12.74
C ASP A 46 -20.18 9.09 12.15
N ALA A 47 -21.09 8.31 12.74
CA ALA A 47 -21.46 7.00 12.22
C ALA A 47 -22.12 7.11 10.83
N TYR A 48 -22.99 8.09 10.62
CA TYR A 48 -23.62 8.34 9.32
C TYR A 48 -22.58 8.72 8.26
N ILE A 49 -21.68 9.66 8.56
CA ILE A 49 -20.61 10.06 7.63
C ILE A 49 -19.72 8.85 7.29
N SER A 50 -19.35 8.05 8.28
CA SER A 50 -18.54 6.86 8.09
C SER A 50 -19.24 5.80 7.23
N LEU A 51 -20.54 5.58 7.46
CA LEU A 51 -21.37 4.68 6.67
C LEU A 51 -21.55 5.18 5.24
N LEU A 52 -21.77 6.48 5.05
CA LEU A 52 -21.89 7.09 3.72
C LEU A 52 -20.59 6.96 2.93
N ALA A 53 -19.45 7.29 3.55
CA ALA A 53 -18.13 7.11 2.93
C ALA A 53 -17.88 5.64 2.56
N ALA A 54 -18.20 4.70 3.46
CA ALA A 54 -18.07 3.28 3.19
C ALA A 54 -18.99 2.82 2.05
N ALA A 55 -20.24 3.33 1.99
CA ALA A 55 -21.18 3.02 0.91
C ALA A 55 -20.69 3.54 -0.45
N ILE A 56 -20.12 4.74 -0.51
CA ILE A 56 -19.54 5.31 -1.74
C ILE A 56 -18.36 4.47 -2.22
N VAL A 57 -17.42 4.14 -1.31
CA VAL A 57 -16.27 3.28 -1.63
C VAL A 57 -16.73 1.91 -2.10
N PHE A 58 -17.73 1.33 -1.43
CA PHE A 58 -18.33 0.05 -1.81
C PHE A 58 -18.97 0.11 -3.21
N ALA A 59 -19.78 1.13 -3.49
CA ALA A 59 -20.43 1.28 -4.79
C ALA A 59 -19.40 1.42 -5.93
N TYR A 60 -18.33 2.18 -5.68
CA TYR A 60 -17.24 2.36 -6.65
C TYR A 60 -16.48 1.05 -6.88
N ALA A 61 -16.12 0.34 -5.81
CA ALA A 61 -15.44 -0.94 -5.89
C ALA A 61 -16.30 -2.03 -6.55
N ALA A 62 -17.61 -2.07 -6.25
CA ALA A 62 -18.56 -2.98 -6.89
C ALA A 62 -18.74 -2.66 -8.36
N GLY A 63 -18.78 -1.38 -8.75
CA GLY A 63 -18.82 -0.93 -10.13
C GLY A 63 -17.59 -1.38 -10.92
N ILE A 64 -16.40 -1.22 -10.36
CA ILE A 64 -15.15 -1.69 -10.96
C ILE A 64 -15.16 -3.22 -11.09
N ALA A 65 -15.56 -3.94 -10.03
CA ALA A 65 -15.62 -5.41 -10.07
C ALA A 65 -16.66 -5.91 -11.06
N HIS A 66 -17.80 -5.22 -11.21
CA HIS A 66 -18.80 -5.52 -12.24
C HIS A 66 -18.25 -5.28 -13.65
N ALA A 67 -17.64 -4.13 -13.91
CA ALA A 67 -17.01 -3.83 -15.19
C ALA A 67 -15.93 -4.86 -15.55
N PHE A 68 -15.11 -5.25 -14.56
CA PHE A 68 -14.10 -6.28 -14.71
C PHE A 68 -14.71 -7.65 -15.04
N SER A 69 -15.78 -8.05 -14.33
CA SER A 69 -16.44 -9.34 -14.59
C SER A 69 -17.21 -9.36 -15.91
N ALA A 70 -17.79 -8.24 -16.31
CA ALA A 70 -18.42 -8.08 -17.62
C ALA A 70 -17.37 -8.19 -18.74
N SER A 71 -16.20 -7.58 -18.56
CA SER A 71 -15.09 -7.66 -19.52
C SER A 71 -14.49 -9.07 -19.66
N LEU A 72 -14.64 -9.93 -18.65
CA LEU A 72 -14.24 -11.33 -18.73
C LEU A 72 -15.26 -12.21 -19.49
N LYS A 73 -16.50 -11.75 -19.62
CA LYS A 73 -17.58 -12.50 -20.30
C LYS A 73 -17.82 -12.10 -21.75
N GLU A 74 -17.75 -10.82 -22.00
CA GLU A 74 -17.91 -10.34 -23.36
C GLU A 74 -16.60 -10.61 -24.10
N ASP A 75 -16.69 -11.55 -25.02
CA ASP A 75 -15.82 -11.63 -26.19
C ASP A 75 -16.10 -10.36 -27.03
N ILE A 76 -15.82 -9.19 -26.42
CA ILE A 76 -15.97 -7.89 -27.06
C ILE A 76 -14.94 -7.92 -28.18
N GLY A 77 -15.39 -8.09 -29.41
CA GLY A 77 -14.59 -8.15 -30.63
C GLY A 77 -13.71 -6.91 -30.83
N GLY A 78 -12.75 -6.73 -29.98
CA GLY A 78 -11.87 -5.59 -29.84
C GLY A 78 -10.94 -5.67 -28.64
N GLY A 79 -10.62 -6.87 -28.13
CA GLY A 79 -9.58 -7.05 -27.14
C GLY A 79 -8.27 -6.42 -27.60
N VAL A 80 -7.60 -5.67 -26.71
CA VAL A 80 -6.33 -4.97 -27.01
C VAL A 80 -5.18 -5.97 -27.09
N ILE A 81 -5.24 -7.05 -26.30
CA ILE A 81 -4.22 -8.10 -26.28
C ILE A 81 -4.51 -9.08 -27.42
N ARG A 82 -3.62 -9.12 -28.41
CA ARG A 82 -3.69 -10.02 -29.55
C ARG A 82 -2.83 -11.26 -29.36
N ASN A 83 -1.79 -11.13 -28.56
CA ASN A 83 -0.88 -12.24 -28.28
C ASN A 83 -1.35 -12.98 -27.02
N GLU A 84 -2.13 -14.04 -27.19
CA GLU A 84 -2.67 -14.85 -26.09
C GLU A 84 -1.69 -15.91 -25.55
N ILE A 85 -0.44 -15.88 -26.01
CA ILE A 85 0.58 -16.82 -25.56
C ILE A 85 0.84 -16.62 -24.06
N GLY A 86 0.66 -17.69 -23.27
CA GLY A 86 0.92 -17.69 -21.83
C GLY A 86 -0.21 -17.17 -20.94
N VAL A 87 -1.40 -16.88 -21.51
CA VAL A 87 -2.56 -16.45 -20.73
C VAL A 87 -2.95 -17.49 -19.67
N ILE A 88 -3.14 -17.02 -18.43
CA ILE A 88 -3.54 -17.84 -17.28
C ILE A 88 -5.07 -17.84 -17.18
N PRO A 89 -5.72 -18.98 -16.92
CA PRO A 89 -7.16 -19.02 -16.67
C PRO A 89 -7.59 -18.06 -15.57
N GLY A 90 -8.71 -17.34 -15.78
CA GLY A 90 -9.20 -16.32 -14.86
C GLY A 90 -9.35 -16.79 -13.41
N GLU A 91 -9.73 -18.07 -13.19
CA GLU A 91 -9.79 -18.66 -11.84
C GLU A 91 -8.41 -18.69 -11.14
N SER A 92 -7.35 -19.05 -11.86
CA SER A 92 -5.98 -19.10 -11.33
C SER A 92 -5.44 -17.70 -11.08
N ALA A 93 -5.70 -16.75 -11.99
CA ALA A 93 -5.33 -15.35 -11.85
C ALA A 93 -6.05 -14.70 -10.66
N ALA A 94 -7.35 -14.93 -10.50
CA ALA A 94 -8.14 -14.45 -9.36
C ALA A 94 -7.62 -15.02 -8.04
N SER A 95 -7.32 -16.34 -8.00
CA SER A 95 -6.72 -16.99 -6.83
C SER A 95 -5.37 -16.38 -6.46
N ALA A 96 -4.49 -16.14 -7.43
CA ALA A 96 -3.20 -15.47 -7.22
C ALA A 96 -3.36 -14.04 -6.68
N LEU A 97 -4.30 -13.27 -7.22
CA LEU A 97 -4.58 -11.89 -6.79
C LEU A 97 -5.10 -11.85 -5.35
N VAL A 98 -6.09 -12.69 -5.02
CA VAL A 98 -6.64 -12.77 -3.66
C VAL A 98 -5.55 -13.21 -2.67
N MET A 99 -4.71 -14.20 -3.05
CA MET A 99 -3.60 -14.65 -2.20
C MET A 99 -2.58 -13.54 -1.98
N LEU A 100 -2.24 -12.79 -3.01
CA LEU A 100 -1.35 -11.63 -2.89
C LEU A 100 -1.93 -10.56 -1.96
N GLY A 101 -3.23 -10.26 -2.09
CA GLY A 101 -3.94 -9.35 -1.19
C GLY A 101 -3.93 -9.82 0.27
N MET A 102 -4.15 -11.12 0.50
CA MET A 102 -4.06 -11.73 1.83
C MET A 102 -2.65 -11.62 2.42
N LEU A 103 -1.62 -11.87 1.63
CA LEU A 103 -0.21 -11.75 2.08
C LEU A 103 0.20 -10.31 2.33
N ALA A 104 -0.29 -9.36 1.52
CA ALA A 104 -0.09 -7.93 1.74
C ALA A 104 -0.75 -7.49 3.06
N ALA A 105 -2.00 -7.89 3.31
CA ALA A 105 -2.68 -7.63 4.57
C ALA A 105 -1.95 -8.27 5.76
N LEU A 106 -1.51 -9.51 5.63
CA LEU A 106 -0.73 -10.21 6.66
C LEU A 106 0.60 -9.50 6.94
N SER A 107 1.28 -9.03 5.90
CA SER A 107 2.49 -8.22 6.04
C SER A 107 2.21 -6.93 6.82
N LEU A 108 1.12 -6.23 6.50
CA LEU A 108 0.70 -5.01 7.21
C LEU A 108 0.36 -5.31 8.68
N ILE A 109 -0.48 -6.33 8.94
CA ILE A 109 -0.86 -6.77 10.30
C ILE A 109 0.38 -7.15 11.11
N SER A 110 1.34 -7.85 10.51
CA SER A 110 2.58 -8.24 11.19
C SER A 110 3.49 -7.06 11.53
N ARG A 111 3.45 -5.99 10.74
CA ARG A 111 4.22 -4.75 10.97
C ARG A 111 3.59 -3.89 12.06
N LEU A 112 2.29 -3.64 11.98
CA LEU A 112 1.56 -2.83 12.96
C LEU A 112 1.35 -3.56 14.30
N GLY A 113 1.48 -4.89 14.29
CA GLY A 113 1.28 -5.78 15.43
C GLY A 113 -0.20 -6.12 15.67
N PRO A 114 -0.54 -7.41 15.69
CA PRO A 114 -1.89 -7.85 16.03
C PRO A 114 -2.24 -7.53 17.48
N VAL A 115 -1.23 -7.49 18.36
CA VAL A 115 -1.35 -6.99 19.75
C VAL A 115 -0.43 -5.78 19.89
N ALA A 116 -1.02 -4.63 20.11
CA ALA A 116 -0.33 -3.35 20.25
C ALA A 116 -1.01 -2.53 21.34
N VAL A 117 -0.25 -1.77 22.10
CA VAL A 117 -0.72 -0.96 23.23
C VAL A 117 -0.35 0.48 22.97
N ASP A 118 -1.33 1.38 23.01
CA ASP A 118 -1.09 2.81 22.85
C ASP A 118 -0.09 3.34 23.88
N GLY A 119 0.61 4.42 23.53
CA GLY A 119 1.68 4.99 24.37
C GLY A 119 1.21 5.33 25.79
N ALA A 120 0.05 5.96 25.92
CA ALA A 120 -0.54 6.28 27.21
C ALA A 120 -0.91 5.02 28.01
N GLN A 121 -1.57 4.05 27.37
CA GLN A 121 -1.90 2.77 28.01
C GLN A 121 -0.65 1.97 28.39
N GLY A 122 0.39 2.02 27.54
CA GLY A 122 1.67 1.37 27.80
C GLY A 122 2.41 1.97 29.00
N PHE A 123 2.32 3.29 29.16
CA PHE A 123 2.93 3.98 30.30
C PHE A 123 2.18 3.68 31.59
N TRP A 124 0.86 3.84 31.61
CA TRP A 124 0.07 3.74 32.85
C TRP A 124 -0.25 2.29 33.23
N TRP A 125 -0.65 1.42 32.29
CA TRP A 125 -1.22 0.12 32.64
C TRP A 125 -0.23 -1.05 32.58
N LEU A 126 0.79 -0.98 31.69
CA LEU A 126 1.82 -2.03 31.68
C LEU A 126 2.82 -1.93 32.83
N THR A 127 2.77 -0.86 33.65
CA THR A 127 3.59 -0.70 34.86
C THR A 127 2.91 -1.27 36.10
N LEU A 128 1.58 -1.47 36.07
CA LEU A 128 0.83 -2.00 37.20
C LEU A 128 1.18 -3.47 37.46
N PRO A 129 1.23 -3.91 38.74
CA PRO A 129 1.51 -5.30 39.13
C PRO A 129 0.23 -6.17 38.98
N VAL A 130 -0.41 -6.12 37.82
CA VAL A 130 -1.64 -6.89 37.51
C VAL A 130 -1.41 -7.83 36.34
N SER A 131 -2.22 -8.89 36.26
CA SER A 131 -2.14 -9.81 35.13
C SER A 131 -2.46 -9.10 33.80
N ARG A 132 -1.55 -9.16 32.84
CA ARG A 132 -1.70 -8.48 31.53
C ARG A 132 -2.64 -9.23 30.58
N THR A 133 -2.90 -10.51 30.83
CA THR A 133 -3.64 -11.39 29.93
C THR A 133 -5.04 -10.89 29.61
N PRO A 134 -5.93 -10.49 30.57
CA PRO A 134 -7.26 -10.03 30.26
C PRO A 134 -7.25 -8.77 29.39
N PHE A 135 -6.36 -7.85 29.70
CA PHE A 135 -6.17 -6.60 28.97
C PHE A 135 -5.71 -6.85 27.53
N LEU A 136 -4.65 -7.61 27.32
CA LEU A 136 -4.12 -7.93 25.99
C LEU A 136 -5.09 -8.77 25.16
N ALA A 137 -5.83 -9.70 25.79
CA ALA A 137 -6.85 -10.51 25.12
C ALA A 137 -8.00 -9.64 24.60
N ARG A 138 -8.37 -8.58 25.30
CA ARG A 138 -9.38 -7.62 24.85
C ARG A 138 -8.88 -6.81 23.65
N LEU A 139 -7.66 -6.28 23.69
CA LEU A 139 -7.06 -5.58 22.56
C LEU A 139 -6.97 -6.48 21.33
N LEU A 140 -6.49 -7.72 21.51
CA LEU A 140 -6.47 -8.71 20.42
C LEU A 140 -7.86 -8.91 19.84
N ARG A 141 -8.88 -9.13 20.67
CA ARG A 141 -10.26 -9.32 20.19
C ARG A 141 -10.77 -8.14 19.37
N GLN A 142 -10.54 -6.90 19.82
CA GLN A 142 -10.91 -5.70 19.05
C GLN A 142 -10.21 -5.68 17.67
N ARG A 143 -8.93 -6.00 17.60
CA ARG A 143 -8.18 -6.11 16.35
C ARG A 143 -8.69 -7.24 15.45
N LEU A 144 -9.05 -8.38 16.02
CA LEU A 144 -9.63 -9.50 15.24
C LEU A 144 -10.97 -9.12 14.63
N VAL A 145 -11.82 -8.38 15.35
CA VAL A 145 -13.09 -7.87 14.82
C VAL A 145 -12.83 -6.90 13.66
N THR A 146 -11.91 -5.93 13.83
CA THR A 146 -11.60 -4.98 12.75
C THR A 146 -11.03 -5.66 11.52
N THR A 147 -10.16 -6.67 11.70
CA THR A 147 -9.60 -7.42 10.55
C THR A 147 -10.66 -8.32 9.90
N ALA A 148 -11.59 -8.90 10.67
CA ALA A 148 -12.73 -9.65 10.12
C ALA A 148 -13.62 -8.75 9.26
N VAL A 149 -14.00 -7.58 9.78
CA VAL A 149 -14.81 -6.58 9.04
C VAL A 149 -14.10 -6.15 7.76
N LEU A 150 -12.79 -5.89 7.82
CA LEU A 150 -12.00 -5.54 6.64
C LEU A 150 -12.04 -6.65 5.59
N GLY A 151 -11.88 -7.91 5.98
CA GLY A 151 -11.95 -9.06 5.06
C GLY A 151 -13.34 -9.19 4.43
N VAL A 152 -14.41 -9.02 5.22
CA VAL A 152 -15.79 -8.99 4.71
C VAL A 152 -15.97 -7.88 3.68
N LEU A 153 -15.56 -6.65 4.01
CA LEU A 153 -15.69 -5.49 3.13
C LEU A 153 -14.89 -5.62 1.84
N LEU A 154 -13.73 -6.27 1.87
CA LEU A 154 -12.93 -6.52 0.68
C LEU A 154 -13.56 -7.55 -0.26
N TRP A 155 -14.27 -8.55 0.27
CA TRP A 155 -14.91 -9.57 -0.57
C TRP A 155 -16.21 -9.08 -1.19
N LEU A 156 -16.99 -8.26 -0.50
CA LEU A 156 -18.30 -7.84 -0.96
C LEU A 156 -18.31 -7.29 -2.40
N PRO A 157 -17.45 -6.31 -2.77
CA PRO A 157 -17.43 -5.81 -4.16
C PRO A 157 -17.00 -6.88 -5.17
N ILE A 158 -16.06 -7.76 -4.81
CA ILE A 158 -15.59 -8.85 -5.68
C ILE A 158 -16.71 -9.86 -5.88
N GLY A 159 -17.34 -10.31 -4.79
CA GLY A 159 -18.43 -11.28 -4.81
C GLY A 159 -19.64 -10.77 -5.58
N TYR A 160 -20.06 -9.53 -5.35
CA TYR A 160 -21.13 -8.89 -6.11
C TYR A 160 -20.79 -8.74 -7.58
N GLY A 161 -19.59 -8.26 -7.91
CA GLY A 161 -19.14 -8.11 -9.27
C GLY A 161 -19.18 -9.45 -10.04
N THR A 162 -18.74 -10.54 -9.42
CA THR A 162 -18.77 -11.88 -10.03
C THR A 162 -20.20 -12.41 -10.20
N VAL A 163 -21.11 -12.14 -9.27
CA VAL A 163 -22.54 -12.54 -9.41
C VAL A 163 -23.23 -11.72 -10.48
N LEU A 164 -23.12 -10.40 -10.47
CA LEU A 164 -23.71 -9.51 -11.47
C LEU A 164 -23.13 -9.77 -12.86
N GLY A 165 -21.83 -10.06 -12.95
CA GLY A 165 -21.18 -10.51 -14.17
C GLY A 165 -21.57 -11.95 -14.57
N GLY A 166 -22.36 -12.70 -13.76
CA GLY A 166 -22.80 -14.08 -13.98
C GLY A 166 -21.67 -15.09 -14.05
N LEU A 167 -20.52 -14.79 -13.45
CA LEU A 167 -19.39 -15.71 -13.27
C LEU A 167 -19.62 -16.66 -12.08
N SER A 168 -20.49 -16.30 -11.14
CA SER A 168 -20.84 -17.11 -9.97
C SER A 168 -22.35 -17.34 -9.89
N LYS A 169 -22.76 -18.56 -9.53
CA LYS A 169 -24.16 -18.97 -9.36
C LYS A 169 -24.69 -18.77 -7.93
N GLY A 170 -23.82 -18.38 -6.97
CA GLY A 170 -24.15 -18.39 -5.55
C GLY A 170 -25.15 -17.34 -5.06
N GLY A 171 -25.54 -16.38 -5.89
CA GLY A 171 -26.48 -15.33 -5.52
C GLY A 171 -26.02 -14.50 -4.31
N PHE A 172 -26.95 -13.76 -3.68
CA PHE A 172 -26.63 -12.92 -2.53
C PHE A 172 -26.12 -13.71 -1.30
N THR A 173 -26.74 -14.86 -1.01
CA THR A 173 -26.34 -15.71 0.11
C THR A 173 -24.93 -16.26 -0.08
N GLY A 174 -24.57 -16.63 -1.30
CA GLY A 174 -23.21 -17.06 -1.62
C GLY A 174 -22.20 -15.94 -1.40
N VAL A 175 -22.50 -14.70 -1.83
CA VAL A 175 -21.61 -13.53 -1.59
C VAL A 175 -21.37 -13.33 -0.10
N MET A 176 -22.41 -13.47 0.75
CA MET A 176 -22.28 -13.35 2.20
C MET A 176 -21.41 -14.47 2.79
N LEU A 177 -21.56 -15.71 2.32
CA LEU A 177 -20.72 -16.84 2.75
C LEU A 177 -19.26 -16.63 2.35
N GLY A 178 -19.00 -16.17 1.12
CA GLY A 178 -17.66 -15.84 0.66
C GLY A 178 -17.03 -14.70 1.48
N ALA A 179 -17.79 -13.64 1.74
CA ALA A 179 -17.36 -12.50 2.55
C ALA A 179 -17.02 -12.93 3.99
N LEU A 180 -17.89 -13.73 4.61
CA LEU A 180 -17.65 -14.28 5.94
C LEU A 180 -16.40 -15.17 5.96
N SER A 181 -16.21 -15.98 4.92
CA SER A 181 -15.03 -16.85 4.80
C SER A 181 -13.74 -16.04 4.70
N LEU A 182 -13.68 -14.97 3.89
CA LEU A 182 -12.51 -14.13 3.79
C LEU A 182 -12.26 -13.38 5.11
N GLY A 183 -13.31 -12.87 5.76
CA GLY A 183 -13.21 -12.23 7.08
C GLY A 183 -12.60 -13.16 8.13
N LEU A 184 -13.11 -14.41 8.23
CA LEU A 184 -12.58 -15.42 9.15
C LEU A 184 -11.15 -15.85 8.79
N LEU A 185 -10.81 -15.90 7.51
CA LEU A 185 -9.45 -16.18 7.07
C LEU A 185 -8.48 -15.09 7.51
N PHE A 186 -8.87 -13.81 7.43
CA PHE A 186 -8.10 -12.69 7.99
C PHE A 186 -7.95 -12.80 9.52
N VAL A 187 -8.96 -13.27 10.23
CA VAL A 187 -8.87 -13.55 11.68
C VAL A 187 -7.83 -14.63 11.93
N VAL A 188 -7.87 -15.76 11.21
CA VAL A 188 -6.89 -16.85 11.36
C VAL A 188 -5.46 -16.34 11.08
N LEU A 189 -5.25 -15.58 10.02
CA LEU A 189 -3.96 -14.98 9.70
C LEU A 189 -3.47 -14.02 10.79
N SER A 190 -4.38 -13.21 11.36
CA SER A 190 -4.07 -12.32 12.48
C SER A 190 -3.69 -13.08 13.75
N LEU A 191 -4.35 -14.21 14.02
CA LEU A 191 -3.99 -15.09 15.12
C LEU A 191 -2.62 -15.74 14.91
N LEU A 192 -2.28 -16.16 13.70
CA LEU A 192 -0.94 -16.67 13.39
C LEU A 192 0.13 -15.59 13.62
N ALA A 193 -0.14 -14.36 13.21
CA ALA A 193 0.76 -13.23 13.48
C ALA A 193 0.89 -12.94 14.99
N ALA A 194 -0.22 -13.03 15.75
CA ALA A 194 -0.22 -12.86 17.21
C ALA A 194 0.55 -13.97 17.93
N LEU A 195 0.42 -15.21 17.45
CA LEU A 195 1.19 -16.34 17.96
C LEU A 195 2.69 -16.18 17.70
N ALA A 196 3.05 -15.75 16.49
CA ALA A 196 4.43 -15.46 16.15
C ALA A 196 5.01 -14.34 17.02
N GLN A 197 4.20 -13.31 17.33
CA GLN A 197 4.56 -12.24 18.23
C GLN A 197 4.75 -12.75 19.66
N ALA A 198 3.83 -13.54 20.19
CA ALA A 198 3.88 -14.08 21.55
C ALA A 198 5.07 -15.06 21.78
N ARG A 199 5.52 -15.72 20.70
CA ARG A 199 6.70 -16.61 20.73
C ARG A 199 8.01 -15.91 20.39
N GLY A 200 8.02 -14.60 20.18
CA GLY A 200 9.21 -13.84 19.78
C GLY A 200 9.69 -14.12 18.33
N TRP A 201 8.89 -14.81 17.52
CA TRP A 201 9.23 -15.17 16.14
C TRP A 201 8.80 -14.12 15.10
N ALA A 202 8.45 -12.93 15.54
CA ALA A 202 7.92 -11.88 14.67
C ALA A 202 8.82 -11.54 13.48
N ARG A 203 10.15 -11.58 13.65
CA ARG A 203 11.11 -11.36 12.53
C ARG A 203 11.10 -12.52 11.54
N GLY A 204 11.16 -13.75 12.05
CA GLY A 204 11.09 -14.96 11.20
C GLY A 204 9.78 -15.01 10.43
N PHE A 205 8.67 -14.70 11.08
CA PHE A 205 7.35 -14.65 10.47
C PHE A 205 7.27 -13.64 9.30
N LYS A 206 7.80 -12.40 9.51
CA LYS A 206 7.88 -11.39 8.45
C LYS A 206 8.73 -11.89 7.26
N THR A 207 9.86 -12.53 7.56
CA THR A 207 10.72 -13.10 6.52
C THR A 207 10.00 -14.21 5.77
N SER A 208 9.28 -15.10 6.47
CA SER A 208 8.50 -16.16 5.85
C SER A 208 7.39 -15.62 4.93
N VAL A 209 6.66 -14.57 5.36
CA VAL A 209 5.65 -13.91 4.51
C VAL A 209 6.29 -13.37 3.22
N ASN A 210 7.45 -12.71 3.31
CA ASN A 210 8.15 -12.20 2.14
C ASN A 210 8.64 -13.34 1.21
N ILE A 211 9.09 -14.46 1.79
CA ILE A 211 9.49 -15.64 1.02
C ILE A 211 8.28 -16.23 0.29
N VAL A 212 7.13 -16.33 0.96
CA VAL A 212 5.89 -16.84 0.33
C VAL A 212 5.46 -15.93 -0.83
N ILE A 213 5.54 -14.61 -0.67
CA ILE A 213 5.27 -13.65 -1.76
C ILE A 213 6.21 -13.89 -2.93
N LEU A 214 7.50 -14.08 -2.67
CA LEU A 214 8.49 -14.36 -3.71
C LEU A 214 8.21 -15.70 -4.41
N VAL A 215 7.91 -16.76 -3.66
CA VAL A 215 7.56 -18.08 -4.21
C VAL A 215 6.32 -17.96 -5.08
N LEU A 216 5.29 -17.22 -4.64
CA LEU A 216 4.08 -16.99 -5.44
C LEU A 216 4.40 -16.28 -6.77
N ALA A 217 5.24 -15.24 -6.72
CA ALA A 217 5.66 -14.53 -7.92
C ALA A 217 6.46 -15.44 -8.88
N VAL A 218 7.34 -16.28 -8.33
CA VAL A 218 8.10 -17.28 -9.12
C VAL A 218 7.17 -18.33 -9.71
N CYS A 219 6.21 -18.86 -8.94
CA CYS A 219 5.21 -19.83 -9.45
C CYS A 219 4.34 -19.22 -10.54
N TYR A 220 3.96 -17.93 -10.40
CA TYR A 220 3.21 -17.22 -11.43
C TYR A 220 4.03 -17.10 -12.73
N GLY A 221 5.27 -16.64 -12.63
CA GLY A 221 6.18 -16.56 -13.78
C GLY A 221 6.47 -17.93 -14.42
N ALA A 222 6.61 -18.97 -13.60
CA ALA A 222 6.81 -20.33 -14.09
C ALA A 222 5.56 -20.87 -14.81
N ASP A 223 4.34 -20.62 -14.29
CA ASP A 223 3.09 -21.04 -14.96
C ASP A 223 2.94 -20.35 -16.32
N VAL A 224 3.24 -19.04 -16.40
CA VAL A 224 3.27 -18.28 -17.65
C VAL A 224 4.28 -18.91 -18.62
N LEU A 225 5.51 -19.17 -18.17
CA LEU A 225 6.57 -19.74 -19.01
C LEU A 225 6.21 -21.16 -19.49
N MET A 226 5.66 -22.02 -18.62
CA MET A 226 5.21 -23.37 -18.98
C MET A 226 4.11 -23.34 -20.04
N ARG A 227 3.20 -22.36 -19.98
CA ARG A 227 2.16 -22.16 -21.01
C ARG A 227 2.73 -21.67 -22.32
N ILE A 228 3.69 -20.73 -22.28
CA ILE A 228 4.37 -20.23 -23.47
C ILE A 228 5.11 -21.37 -24.19
N THR A 229 5.77 -22.24 -23.42
CA THR A 229 6.55 -23.36 -23.97
C THR A 229 5.73 -24.63 -24.26
N GLY A 230 4.46 -24.65 -23.89
CA GLY A 230 3.62 -25.85 -24.01
C GLY A 230 3.99 -26.97 -23.02
N ALA A 231 4.85 -26.71 -22.03
CA ALA A 231 5.34 -27.71 -21.09
C ALA A 231 4.30 -28.14 -20.03
N GLY A 232 3.15 -27.44 -19.92
CA GLY A 232 2.09 -27.75 -18.98
C GLY A 232 1.52 -26.55 -18.22
N THR A 233 0.89 -26.78 -17.06
CA THR A 233 0.26 -25.74 -16.26
C THR A 233 0.38 -26.03 -14.77
N LEU A 234 0.41 -24.98 -13.92
CA LEU A 234 0.38 -25.09 -12.46
C LEU A 234 -1.04 -24.92 -11.88
N GLN A 235 -2.08 -25.26 -12.63
CA GLN A 235 -3.47 -25.05 -12.22
C GLN A 235 -3.81 -25.74 -10.88
N TRP A 236 -3.27 -26.94 -10.64
CA TRP A 236 -3.43 -27.65 -9.37
C TRP A 236 -2.91 -26.84 -8.18
N PHE A 237 -1.78 -26.13 -8.36
CA PHE A 237 -1.19 -25.29 -7.32
C PHE A 237 -2.13 -24.12 -6.97
N TRP A 238 -2.66 -23.42 -7.99
CA TRP A 238 -3.57 -22.29 -7.78
C TRP A 238 -4.86 -22.72 -7.09
N ARG A 239 -5.39 -23.90 -7.41
CA ARG A 239 -6.58 -24.47 -6.78
C ARG A 239 -6.37 -24.96 -5.35
N SER A 240 -5.12 -25.22 -4.94
CA SER A 240 -4.78 -25.65 -3.57
C SER A 240 -4.56 -24.48 -2.60
N LEU A 241 -4.54 -23.24 -3.07
CA LEU A 241 -4.29 -22.08 -2.22
C LEU A 241 -5.50 -21.74 -1.33
N PRO A 242 -5.25 -21.22 -0.10
CA PRO A 242 -6.32 -20.77 0.80
C PRO A 242 -7.21 -19.67 0.20
N SER A 243 -6.71 -18.92 -0.79
CA SER A 243 -7.45 -17.89 -1.53
C SER A 243 -8.67 -18.41 -2.30
N VAL A 244 -8.75 -19.71 -2.55
CA VAL A 244 -9.90 -20.35 -3.20
C VAL A 244 -11.08 -20.52 -2.24
N LEU A 245 -10.84 -20.60 -0.93
CA LEU A 245 -11.89 -20.88 0.08
C LEU A 245 -13.07 -19.90 0.04
N PRO A 246 -12.87 -18.56 -0.07
CA PRO A 246 -13.99 -17.63 -0.18
C PRO A 246 -14.83 -17.84 -1.44
N ALA A 247 -14.20 -18.13 -2.59
CA ALA A 247 -14.90 -18.41 -3.84
C ALA A 247 -15.70 -19.72 -3.74
N ALA A 248 -15.10 -20.77 -3.18
CA ALA A 248 -15.78 -22.05 -2.96
C ALA A 248 -16.97 -21.92 -1.98
N ALA A 249 -16.84 -21.10 -0.93
CA ALA A 249 -17.95 -20.80 -0.03
C ALA A 249 -19.06 -20.04 -0.76
N GLN A 250 -18.72 -19.10 -1.66
CA GLN A 250 -19.69 -18.37 -2.48
C GLN A 250 -20.46 -19.31 -3.42
N GLU A 251 -19.85 -20.38 -3.90
CA GLU A 251 -20.48 -21.40 -4.75
C GLU A 251 -21.35 -22.41 -3.99
N GLY A 252 -21.50 -22.25 -2.68
CA GLY A 252 -22.42 -23.04 -1.86
C GLY A 252 -21.76 -23.98 -0.84
N GLN A 253 -20.44 -23.97 -0.68
CA GLN A 253 -19.76 -24.75 0.34
C GLN A 253 -19.85 -24.07 1.71
N TRP A 254 -21.04 -24.07 2.31
CA TRP A 254 -21.37 -23.41 3.57
C TRP A 254 -20.56 -23.89 4.79
N TRP A 255 -19.97 -25.07 4.75
CA TRP A 255 -19.16 -25.64 5.83
C TRP A 255 -17.78 -24.94 5.97
N ILE A 256 -17.29 -24.25 4.93
CA ILE A 256 -16.01 -23.54 4.95
C ILE A 256 -15.97 -22.46 6.04
N PRO A 257 -16.90 -21.48 6.09
CA PRO A 257 -16.87 -20.47 7.14
C PRO A 257 -17.05 -21.09 8.54
N LEU A 258 -17.76 -22.21 8.67
CA LEU A 258 -17.90 -22.92 9.94
C LEU A 258 -16.57 -23.48 10.43
N ILE A 259 -15.82 -24.16 9.57
CA ILE A 259 -14.48 -24.68 9.91
C ILE A 259 -13.54 -23.53 10.27
N LEU A 260 -13.52 -22.46 9.47
CA LEU A 260 -12.68 -21.29 9.74
C LEU A 260 -13.04 -20.64 11.09
N LEU A 261 -14.32 -20.59 11.45
CA LEU A 261 -14.78 -20.10 12.76
C LEU A 261 -14.26 -20.99 13.90
N VAL A 262 -14.37 -22.31 13.77
CA VAL A 262 -13.84 -23.25 14.78
C VAL A 262 -12.34 -23.08 14.94
N VAL A 263 -11.59 -22.97 13.84
CA VAL A 263 -10.14 -22.75 13.85
C VAL A 263 -9.80 -21.41 14.51
N ALA A 264 -10.57 -20.34 14.21
CA ALA A 264 -10.38 -19.03 14.80
C ALA A 264 -10.62 -19.04 16.32
N LEU A 265 -11.70 -19.68 16.78
CA LEU A 265 -12.02 -19.81 18.21
C LEU A 265 -10.97 -20.64 18.96
N ALA A 266 -10.57 -21.78 18.39
CA ALA A 266 -9.52 -22.61 18.96
C ALA A 266 -8.18 -21.88 19.02
N GLY A 267 -7.81 -21.19 17.94
CA GLY A 267 -6.61 -20.35 17.87
C GLY A 267 -6.61 -19.22 18.89
N PHE A 268 -7.72 -18.50 19.04
CA PHE A 268 -7.84 -17.45 20.04
C PHE A 268 -7.67 -17.99 21.47
N ARG A 269 -8.28 -19.15 21.75
CA ARG A 269 -8.16 -19.80 23.06
C ARG A 269 -6.73 -20.25 23.35
N ALA A 270 -6.05 -20.81 22.36
CA ALA A 270 -4.67 -21.23 22.47
C ALA A 270 -3.69 -20.06 22.71
N ILE A 271 -3.90 -18.94 21.99
CA ILE A 271 -3.01 -17.77 22.09
C ILE A 271 -3.19 -17.03 23.41
N ARG A 272 -4.39 -17.02 23.99
CA ARG A 272 -4.69 -16.27 25.20
C ARG A 272 -3.70 -16.54 26.34
N GLY A 273 -3.26 -17.79 26.54
CA GLY A 273 -2.27 -18.16 27.54
C GLY A 273 -0.84 -17.66 27.28
N HIS A 274 -0.53 -17.30 26.03
CA HIS A 274 0.81 -16.86 25.61
C HIS A 274 0.95 -15.33 25.55
N LEU A 275 -0.14 -14.56 25.68
CA LEU A 275 -0.11 -13.10 25.53
C LEU A 275 0.78 -12.41 26.54
N GLN A 276 0.93 -12.96 27.76
CA GLN A 276 1.81 -12.41 28.80
C GLN A 276 3.30 -12.46 28.42
N ASN A 277 3.69 -13.32 27.47
CA ASN A 277 5.08 -13.51 27.05
C ASN A 277 5.55 -12.40 26.09
N ILE A 278 4.63 -11.53 25.61
CA ILE A 278 5.00 -10.44 24.71
C ILE A 278 5.76 -9.38 25.48
N ASP A 279 6.94 -8.98 24.96
CA ASP A 279 7.75 -7.95 25.57
C ASP A 279 7.03 -6.58 25.57
N ARG A 280 7.17 -5.86 26.70
CA ARG A 280 6.56 -4.54 26.91
C ARG A 280 7.01 -3.54 25.84
N ASN A 281 8.31 -3.51 25.54
CA ASN A 281 8.88 -2.58 24.56
C ASN A 281 8.32 -2.85 23.15
N GLU A 282 8.08 -4.11 22.81
CA GLU A 282 7.47 -4.50 21.56
C GLU A 282 6.01 -4.03 21.48
N LEU A 283 5.22 -4.21 22.54
CA LEU A 283 3.83 -3.74 22.60
C LEU A 283 3.72 -2.22 22.39
N ILE A 284 4.57 -1.44 23.08
CA ILE A 284 4.56 0.03 23.00
C ILE A 284 5.05 0.49 21.61
N SER A 285 6.14 -0.09 21.10
CA SER A 285 6.68 0.32 19.81
C SER A 285 5.72 0.06 18.64
N ARG A 286 5.00 -1.06 18.70
CA ARG A 286 3.96 -1.39 17.71
C ARG A 286 2.70 -0.53 17.88
N GLY A 287 2.37 -0.18 19.13
CA GLY A 287 1.29 0.73 19.43
C GLY A 287 1.54 2.13 18.86
N ALA A 288 2.74 2.66 19.08
CA ALA A 288 3.16 3.93 18.49
C ALA A 288 3.07 3.89 16.96
N ALA A 289 3.60 2.83 16.33
CA ALA A 289 3.50 2.66 14.88
C ALA A 289 2.05 2.59 14.38
N SER A 290 1.18 1.86 15.09
CA SER A 290 -0.25 1.75 14.73
C SER A 290 -1.01 3.07 14.93
N ALA A 291 -0.67 3.85 15.96
CA ALA A 291 -1.24 5.17 16.19
C ALA A 291 -0.81 6.16 15.10
N HIS A 292 0.48 6.18 14.75
CA HIS A 292 0.97 6.99 13.64
C HIS A 292 0.34 6.60 12.30
N ALA A 293 0.22 5.29 12.01
CA ALA A 293 -0.45 4.82 10.81
C ALA A 293 -1.93 5.21 10.80
N GLY A 294 -2.62 5.11 11.94
CA GLY A 294 -4.01 5.53 12.10
C GLY A 294 -4.20 7.03 11.90
N ALA A 295 -3.33 7.85 12.49
CA ALA A 295 -3.33 9.29 12.30
C ALA A 295 -3.05 9.66 10.83
N ALA A 296 -2.03 9.06 10.22
CA ALA A 296 -1.69 9.28 8.81
C ALA A 296 -2.85 8.87 7.88
N LEU A 297 -3.56 7.79 8.20
CA LEU A 297 -4.73 7.33 7.45
C LEU A 297 -5.93 8.29 7.63
N ALA A 298 -6.16 8.77 8.85
CA ALA A 298 -7.21 9.75 9.14
C ALA A 298 -6.94 11.08 8.45
N LEU A 299 -5.68 11.47 8.36
CA LEU A 299 -5.22 12.66 7.65
C LEU A 299 -5.00 12.40 6.15
N LEU A 300 -5.23 11.16 5.69
CA LEU A 300 -4.97 10.71 4.33
C LEU A 300 -3.54 11.04 3.85
N ASP A 301 -2.58 11.12 4.77
CA ASP A 301 -1.18 11.40 4.46
C ASP A 301 -0.44 10.10 4.15
N ASP A 302 -0.30 9.80 2.87
CA ASP A 302 0.36 8.59 2.37
C ASP A 302 1.87 8.57 2.65
N LYS A 303 2.50 9.75 2.82
CA LYS A 303 3.91 9.91 3.15
C LYS A 303 4.16 9.50 4.60
N SER A 304 3.40 10.07 5.54
CA SER A 304 3.44 9.68 6.96
C SER A 304 3.00 8.23 7.16
N LEU A 305 2.03 7.74 6.39
CA LEU A 305 1.59 6.35 6.43
C LEU A 305 2.70 5.39 5.99
N SER A 306 3.38 5.68 4.89
CA SER A 306 4.49 4.85 4.43
C SER A 306 5.65 4.85 5.41
N ALA A 307 6.02 6.02 5.96
CA ALA A 307 7.05 6.15 6.98
C ALA A 307 6.68 5.39 8.27
N ALA A 308 5.42 5.47 8.71
CA ALA A 308 4.93 4.71 9.87
C ALA A 308 5.03 3.19 9.64
N ILE A 309 4.64 2.72 8.45
CA ILE A 309 4.70 1.29 8.08
C ILE A 309 6.17 0.81 7.94
N GLU A 310 7.05 1.63 7.39
CA GLU A 310 8.47 1.30 7.29
C GLU A 310 9.15 1.27 8.65
N ASN A 311 8.92 2.26 9.48
CA ASN A 311 9.50 2.38 10.82
C ASN A 311 8.96 1.35 11.80
N ALA A 312 7.74 0.87 11.63
CA ALA A 312 7.14 -0.20 12.44
C ALA A 312 7.95 -1.51 12.46
N GLY A 313 8.93 -1.67 11.55
CA GLY A 313 9.77 -2.85 11.47
C GLY A 313 11.26 -2.62 11.68
N THR A 314 11.70 -1.38 11.82
CA THR A 314 13.10 -0.97 11.72
C THR A 314 13.78 -0.56 13.04
N LYS A 315 13.43 -1.12 14.20
CA LYS A 315 14.48 -1.23 15.22
C LYS A 315 15.53 -2.24 14.71
N GLU A 316 16.25 -1.84 13.65
CA GLU A 316 17.53 -2.48 13.38
C GLU A 316 18.36 -2.30 14.65
N SER A 317 18.66 -3.41 15.31
CA SER A 317 19.56 -3.34 16.45
C SER A 317 20.81 -2.61 15.97
N SER A 318 21.37 -1.73 16.80
CA SER A 318 22.67 -1.07 16.56
C SER A 318 23.74 -2.06 16.09
N ARG A 319 23.61 -3.34 16.45
CA ARG A 319 24.44 -4.45 15.98
C ARG A 319 24.24 -4.79 14.51
N ALA A 320 23.01 -4.72 13.97
CA ALA A 320 22.75 -4.98 12.55
C ALA A 320 23.26 -3.82 11.68
N LEU A 321 23.15 -2.59 12.17
CA LEU A 321 23.74 -1.41 11.52
C LEU A 321 25.27 -1.50 11.53
N ALA A 322 25.89 -1.84 12.67
CA ALA A 322 27.34 -2.02 12.78
C ALA A 322 27.84 -3.17 11.88
N ARG A 323 27.08 -4.27 11.76
CA ARG A 323 27.42 -5.38 10.86
C ARG A 323 27.31 -4.99 9.39
N ARG A 324 26.27 -4.23 9.01
CA ARG A 324 26.13 -3.67 7.64
C ARG A 324 27.27 -2.72 7.32
N GLU A 325 27.65 -1.87 8.27
CA GLU A 325 28.78 -0.95 8.13
C GLU A 325 30.12 -1.69 7.97
N HIS A 326 30.31 -2.78 8.72
CA HIS A 326 31.50 -3.61 8.64
C HIS A 326 31.61 -4.36 7.29
N ILE A 327 30.50 -4.89 6.79
CA ILE A 327 30.42 -5.52 5.46
C ILE A 327 30.68 -4.46 4.36
N ARG A 328 30.13 -3.25 4.52
CA ARG A 328 30.33 -2.13 3.59
C ARG A 328 31.79 -1.66 3.56
N ARG A 329 32.51 -1.71 4.67
CA ARG A 329 33.95 -1.36 4.72
C ARG A 329 34.84 -2.41 4.11
N ARG A 330 34.48 -3.69 4.14
CA ARG A 330 35.30 -4.80 3.63
C ARG A 330 35.14 -5.11 2.15
N GLY A 331 34.01 -4.85 1.56
CA GLY A 331 33.76 -5.14 0.16
C GLY A 331 33.56 -3.85 -0.63
N GLY A 332 34.47 -3.51 -1.49
CA GLY A 332 34.20 -2.47 -2.50
C GLY A 332 32.90 -2.84 -3.22
N ASP A 333 31.81 -2.13 -2.88
CA ASP A 333 30.48 -2.35 -3.42
C ASP A 333 30.52 -2.26 -4.95
N VAL A 334 29.95 -3.23 -5.64
CA VAL A 334 29.89 -3.29 -7.11
C VAL A 334 29.40 -1.95 -7.68
N PHE A 335 28.39 -1.34 -7.05
CA PHE A 335 27.86 -0.05 -7.48
C PHE A 335 28.86 1.12 -7.31
N SER A 336 29.73 1.08 -6.29
CA SER A 336 30.78 2.09 -6.13
C SER A 336 31.89 1.96 -7.18
N ARG A 337 32.09 0.76 -7.75
CA ARG A 337 33.02 0.53 -8.88
C ARG A 337 32.44 1.02 -10.20
N LEU A 338 31.10 0.87 -10.39
CA LEU A 338 30.41 1.37 -11.58
C LEU A 338 30.33 2.91 -11.61
N LEU A 339 30.32 3.54 -10.43
CA LEU A 339 30.25 4.99 -10.27
C LEU A 339 31.50 5.49 -9.51
N PRO A 340 32.68 5.56 -10.17
CA PRO A 340 33.92 5.90 -9.52
C PRO A 340 33.92 7.35 -9.01
N ALA A 341 34.64 7.61 -7.90
CA ALA A 341 34.76 8.94 -7.33
C ALA A 341 35.45 9.94 -8.27
N SER A 342 36.31 9.44 -9.18
CA SER A 342 37.00 10.24 -10.20
C SER A 342 36.06 10.89 -11.24
N ALA A 343 34.80 10.40 -11.35
CA ALA A 343 33.80 11.00 -12.22
C ALA A 343 33.18 12.28 -11.64
N VAL A 344 33.45 12.58 -10.36
CA VAL A 344 32.90 13.77 -9.68
C VAL A 344 33.73 15.00 -10.04
N ARG A 345 33.13 15.93 -10.77
CA ARG A 345 33.77 17.18 -11.21
C ARG A 345 33.18 18.45 -10.57
N GLY A 346 32.18 18.31 -9.69
CA GLY A 346 31.53 19.44 -9.04
C GLY A 346 30.34 19.01 -8.19
N PRO A 347 29.63 19.96 -7.53
CA PRO A 347 28.56 19.65 -6.59
C PRO A 347 27.39 18.91 -7.25
N TYR A 348 27.03 19.20 -8.49
CA TYR A 348 26.00 18.48 -9.25
C TYR A 348 26.35 17.00 -9.44
N SER A 349 27.55 16.71 -9.97
CA SER A 349 27.97 15.33 -10.19
C SER A 349 28.16 14.56 -8.90
N ALA A 350 28.54 15.24 -7.81
CA ALA A 350 28.61 14.67 -6.48
C ALA A 350 27.23 14.25 -5.97
N LEU A 351 26.22 15.11 -6.11
CA LEU A 351 24.86 14.83 -5.70
C LEU A 351 24.23 13.71 -6.52
N ILE A 352 24.35 13.76 -7.87
CA ILE A 352 23.87 12.69 -8.75
C ILE A 352 24.46 11.34 -8.35
N ARG A 353 25.79 11.30 -8.15
CA ARG A 353 26.47 10.08 -7.75
C ARG A 353 26.00 9.56 -6.40
N ALA A 354 25.86 10.44 -5.42
CA ALA A 354 25.40 10.08 -4.08
C ALA A 354 24.00 9.48 -4.11
N GLU A 355 23.08 10.10 -4.83
CA GLU A 355 21.71 9.63 -4.95
C GLU A 355 21.58 8.33 -5.74
N LEU A 356 22.26 8.21 -6.88
CA LEU A 356 22.29 6.96 -7.63
C LEU A 356 22.79 5.81 -6.75
N LEU A 357 23.83 6.04 -5.94
CA LEU A 357 24.31 5.01 -5.01
C LEU A 357 23.27 4.67 -3.93
N VAL A 358 22.54 5.67 -3.41
CA VAL A 358 21.45 5.44 -2.44
C VAL A 358 20.33 4.62 -3.08
N LEU A 359 19.85 5.00 -4.27
CA LEU A 359 18.76 4.31 -4.97
C LEU A 359 19.15 2.89 -5.39
N LEU A 360 20.33 2.70 -5.96
CA LEU A 360 20.82 1.39 -6.38
C LEU A 360 21.00 0.42 -5.19
N ARG A 361 21.33 0.94 -4.01
CA ARG A 361 21.49 0.16 -2.77
C ARG A 361 20.18 -0.05 -2.02
N ALA A 362 19.13 0.70 -2.34
CA ALA A 362 17.85 0.62 -1.67
C ALA A 362 16.99 -0.51 -2.24
N PRO A 363 16.81 -1.64 -1.55
CA PRO A 363 16.02 -2.77 -2.07
C PRO A 363 14.54 -2.40 -2.26
N GLY A 364 14.06 -1.34 -1.59
CA GLY A 364 12.71 -0.79 -1.75
C GLY A 364 12.48 -0.24 -3.15
N VAL A 365 13.46 0.43 -3.72
CA VAL A 365 13.39 1.01 -5.07
C VAL A 365 13.22 -0.10 -6.12
N TRP A 366 14.06 -1.12 -6.08
CA TRP A 366 13.97 -2.25 -7.01
C TRP A 366 12.65 -3.01 -6.89
N ARG A 367 12.18 -3.22 -5.66
CA ARG A 367 10.87 -3.84 -5.43
C ARG A 367 9.74 -3.00 -6.00
N GLY A 368 9.80 -1.68 -5.85
CA GLY A 368 8.81 -0.76 -6.40
C GLY A 368 8.83 -0.74 -7.94
N LEU A 369 10.01 -0.68 -8.56
CA LEU A 369 10.16 -0.75 -10.02
C LEU A 369 9.65 -2.08 -10.58
N LEU A 370 10.00 -3.20 -9.94
CA LEU A 370 9.52 -4.53 -10.32
C LEU A 370 8.01 -4.67 -10.11
N ALA A 371 7.47 -4.19 -8.99
CA ALA A 371 6.02 -4.20 -8.75
C ALA A 371 5.28 -3.34 -9.78
N GLY A 372 5.81 -2.14 -10.10
CA GLY A 372 5.27 -1.28 -11.13
C GLY A 372 5.21 -1.95 -12.51
N TRP A 373 6.15 -2.81 -12.83
CA TRP A 373 6.16 -3.58 -14.07
C TRP A 373 5.28 -4.84 -13.97
N ALA A 374 5.28 -5.51 -12.82
CA ALA A 374 4.52 -6.74 -12.61
C ALA A 374 2.99 -6.52 -12.63
N ILE A 375 2.50 -5.35 -12.23
CA ILE A 375 1.08 -5.02 -12.21
C ILE A 375 0.48 -5.07 -13.62
N PRO A 376 0.96 -4.30 -14.63
CA PRO A 376 0.44 -4.39 -15.99
C PRO A 376 0.75 -5.76 -16.65
N ALA A 377 1.91 -6.36 -16.36
CA ALA A 377 2.26 -7.69 -16.88
C ALA A 377 1.28 -8.76 -16.36
N ALA A 378 0.92 -8.72 -15.07
CA ALA A 378 -0.08 -9.62 -14.53
C ALA A 378 -1.45 -9.41 -15.23
N GLY A 379 -1.81 -8.17 -15.54
CA GLY A 379 -3.02 -7.86 -16.31
C GLY A 379 -3.02 -8.47 -17.71
N VAL A 380 -1.90 -8.39 -18.43
CA VAL A 380 -1.74 -9.00 -19.75
C VAL A 380 -1.97 -10.50 -19.72
N PHE A 381 -1.41 -11.20 -18.72
CA PHE A 381 -1.53 -12.66 -18.63
C PHE A 381 -2.82 -13.14 -17.93
N ALA A 382 -3.49 -12.29 -17.15
CA ALA A 382 -4.68 -12.67 -16.38
C ALA A 382 -6.00 -12.40 -17.12
N ILE A 383 -6.00 -11.52 -18.14
CA ILE A 383 -7.21 -11.05 -18.80
C ILE A 383 -7.14 -11.42 -20.27
N PRO A 384 -7.82 -12.51 -20.71
CA PRO A 384 -7.88 -12.87 -22.13
C PRO A 384 -8.44 -11.70 -22.97
N GLY A 385 -7.81 -11.43 -24.11
CA GLY A 385 -8.17 -10.28 -24.95
C GLY A 385 -7.86 -8.90 -24.39
N GLY A 386 -7.69 -8.75 -23.08
CA GLY A 386 -7.33 -7.48 -22.42
C GLY A 386 -8.33 -6.35 -22.59
N HIS A 387 -9.29 -6.20 -21.67
CA HIS A 387 -10.19 -5.05 -21.71
C HIS A 387 -9.40 -3.73 -21.58
N PRO A 388 -9.56 -2.77 -22.53
CA PRO A 388 -8.71 -1.59 -22.63
C PRO A 388 -8.69 -0.72 -21.37
N LEU A 389 -9.84 -0.51 -20.72
CA LEU A 389 -9.92 0.28 -19.48
C LEU A 389 -9.20 -0.39 -18.30
N VAL A 390 -9.32 -1.72 -18.20
CA VAL A 390 -8.66 -2.46 -17.10
C VAL A 390 -7.15 -2.44 -17.31
N LEU A 391 -6.69 -2.77 -18.52
CA LEU A 391 -5.27 -2.77 -18.83
C LEU A 391 -4.66 -1.36 -18.71
N GLY A 392 -5.36 -0.33 -19.23
CA GLY A 392 -4.96 1.06 -19.09
C GLY A 392 -4.86 1.49 -17.60
N THR A 393 -5.82 1.10 -16.78
CA THR A 393 -5.79 1.37 -15.33
C THR A 393 -4.59 0.68 -14.66
N LEU A 394 -4.32 -0.59 -14.98
CA LEU A 394 -3.17 -1.32 -14.44
C LEU A 394 -1.84 -0.71 -14.86
N VAL A 395 -1.75 -0.22 -16.10
CA VAL A 395 -0.59 0.53 -16.60
C VAL A 395 -0.39 1.82 -15.79
N VAL A 396 -1.44 2.62 -15.59
CA VAL A 396 -1.37 3.87 -14.78
C VAL A 396 -0.92 3.56 -13.36
N VAL A 397 -1.54 2.58 -12.70
CA VAL A 397 -1.16 2.17 -11.33
C VAL A 397 0.28 1.70 -11.26
N GLY A 398 0.71 0.86 -12.22
CA GLY A 398 2.10 0.39 -12.30
C GLY A 398 3.09 1.53 -12.47
N CYS A 399 2.79 2.50 -13.33
CA CYS A 399 3.57 3.71 -13.55
C CYS A 399 3.68 4.57 -12.28
N CYS A 400 2.58 4.78 -11.56
CA CYS A 400 2.58 5.52 -10.30
C CYS A 400 3.45 4.83 -9.22
N VAL A 401 3.38 3.49 -9.11
CA VAL A 401 4.20 2.72 -8.19
C VAL A 401 5.69 2.85 -8.53
N ALA A 402 6.05 2.74 -9.81
CA ALA A 402 7.43 2.88 -10.27
C ALA A 402 7.98 4.32 -10.06
N ALA A 403 7.19 5.34 -10.40
CA ALA A 403 7.55 6.75 -10.22
C ALA A 403 7.81 7.08 -8.74
N ARG A 404 6.93 6.62 -7.84
CA ARG A 404 7.10 6.78 -6.39
C ARG A 404 8.36 6.09 -5.88
N ALA A 405 8.65 4.88 -6.36
CA ALA A 405 9.86 4.15 -5.98
C ALA A 405 11.13 4.87 -6.43
N ALA A 406 11.16 5.40 -7.65
CA ALA A 406 12.30 6.15 -8.19
C ALA A 406 12.52 7.50 -7.47
N ALA A 407 11.46 8.11 -6.93
CA ALA A 407 11.52 9.39 -6.20
C ALA A 407 11.86 9.23 -4.70
N THR A 408 12.14 8.01 -4.20
CA THR A 408 12.36 7.74 -2.76
C THR A 408 13.49 8.59 -2.16
N ALA A 409 14.62 8.80 -2.89
CA ALA A 409 15.72 9.61 -2.40
C ALA A 409 15.31 11.08 -2.25
N ALA A 410 14.59 11.62 -3.24
CA ALA A 410 14.06 12.98 -3.20
C ALA A 410 13.06 13.18 -2.04
N SER A 411 12.19 12.19 -1.76
CA SER A 411 11.25 12.29 -0.64
C SER A 411 11.96 12.29 0.71
N GLN A 412 13.03 11.50 0.87
CA GLN A 412 13.85 11.50 2.08
C GLN A 412 14.60 12.84 2.26
N ALA A 413 15.09 13.44 1.18
CA ALA A 413 15.73 14.76 1.21
C ALA A 413 14.72 15.85 1.59
N ALA A 414 13.53 15.82 1.00
CA ALA A 414 12.46 16.78 1.28
C ALA A 414 11.95 16.72 2.74
N ASP A 415 12.09 15.57 3.42
CA ASP A 415 11.74 15.41 4.84
C ASP A 415 12.73 16.11 5.80
N VAL A 416 13.94 16.45 5.31
CA VAL A 416 14.99 17.08 6.11
C VAL A 416 15.54 18.30 5.37
N PRO A 417 14.79 19.41 5.29
CA PRO A 417 15.19 20.62 4.53
C PRO A 417 16.53 21.21 4.97
N SER A 418 16.93 20.99 6.23
CA SER A 418 18.22 21.42 6.75
C SER A 418 19.41 20.78 6.04
N LEU A 419 19.28 19.54 5.54
CA LEU A 419 20.32 18.89 4.76
C LEU A 419 20.48 19.52 3.37
N GLU A 420 19.40 19.95 2.76
CA GLU A 420 19.45 20.64 1.46
C GLU A 420 20.14 22.01 1.57
N SER A 421 19.99 22.71 2.71
CA SER A 421 20.61 24.01 2.93
C SER A 421 22.14 23.97 3.02
N ILE A 422 22.73 22.82 3.32
CA ILE A 422 24.19 22.62 3.40
C ILE A 422 24.80 22.43 1.99
N ILE A 423 23.98 22.03 1.00
CA ILE A 423 24.46 21.76 -0.37
C ILE A 423 24.66 23.09 -1.08
N PRO A 424 25.84 23.38 -1.66
CA PRO A 424 26.13 24.64 -2.34
C PRO A 424 25.47 24.71 -3.73
N LEU A 425 24.17 24.46 -3.79
CA LEU A 425 23.33 24.50 -4.99
C LEU A 425 22.01 25.21 -4.69
N GLY A 426 21.47 25.91 -5.68
CA GLY A 426 20.14 26.50 -5.56
C GLY A 426 19.05 25.44 -5.49
N ARG A 427 17.93 25.72 -4.83
CA ARG A 427 16.79 24.79 -4.65
C ARG A 427 16.29 24.18 -5.97
N THR A 428 16.18 24.98 -7.02
CA THR A 428 15.78 24.49 -8.36
C THR A 428 16.80 23.50 -8.91
N ALA A 429 18.09 23.76 -8.72
CA ALA A 429 19.18 22.90 -9.17
C ALA A 429 19.17 21.54 -8.44
N ILE A 430 18.89 21.56 -7.13
CA ILE A 430 18.74 20.34 -6.32
C ILE A 430 17.57 19.50 -6.85
N ARG A 431 16.39 20.11 -7.05
CA ARG A 431 15.21 19.42 -7.60
C ARG A 431 15.45 18.86 -9.00
N GLN A 432 16.14 19.61 -9.86
CA GLN A 432 16.52 19.12 -11.19
C GLN A 432 17.47 17.91 -11.12
N THR A 433 18.39 17.92 -10.15
CA THR A 433 19.30 16.78 -9.93
C THR A 433 18.54 15.54 -9.48
N HIS A 434 17.62 15.67 -8.52
CA HIS A 434 16.75 14.58 -8.11
C HIS A 434 15.90 14.05 -9.27
N ALA A 435 15.34 14.95 -10.09
CA ALA A 435 14.57 14.59 -11.28
C ALA A 435 15.41 13.84 -12.31
N LEU A 436 16.65 14.27 -12.53
CA LEU A 436 17.58 13.60 -13.45
C LEU A 436 17.91 12.18 -12.99
N VAL A 437 18.10 11.97 -11.70
CA VAL A 437 18.38 10.64 -11.15
C VAL A 437 17.15 9.71 -11.30
N ALA A 438 15.93 10.21 -11.03
CA ALA A 438 14.72 9.47 -11.28
C ALA A 438 14.52 9.15 -12.78
N LEU A 439 14.86 10.09 -13.67
CA LEU A 439 14.80 9.93 -15.13
C LEU A 439 15.73 8.82 -15.62
N ILE A 440 16.96 8.73 -15.10
CA ILE A 440 17.92 7.66 -15.44
C ILE A 440 17.34 6.26 -15.17
N LEU A 441 16.48 6.12 -14.15
CA LEU A 441 15.82 4.85 -13.84
C LEU A 441 14.54 4.64 -14.65
N LEU A 442 13.70 5.69 -14.79
CA LEU A 442 12.35 5.55 -15.33
C LEU A 442 12.31 5.56 -16.86
N VAL A 443 13.27 6.17 -17.56
CA VAL A 443 13.31 6.11 -19.02
C VAL A 443 13.57 4.69 -19.52
N PRO A 444 14.63 3.97 -19.11
CA PRO A 444 14.81 2.58 -19.55
C PRO A 444 13.71 1.65 -19.02
N TRP A 445 13.14 1.93 -17.85
CA TRP A 445 12.00 1.20 -17.30
C TRP A 445 10.75 1.38 -18.18
N GLY A 446 10.45 2.60 -18.61
CA GLY A 446 9.32 2.91 -19.50
C GLY A 446 9.48 2.29 -20.89
N VAL A 447 10.69 2.31 -21.45
CA VAL A 447 11.01 1.62 -22.72
C VAL A 447 10.81 0.12 -22.58
N ALA A 448 11.26 -0.49 -21.50
CA ALA A 448 11.07 -1.92 -21.26
C ALA A 448 9.58 -2.28 -21.11
N LEU A 449 8.81 -1.45 -20.39
CA LEU A 449 7.38 -1.65 -20.24
C LEU A 449 6.66 -1.57 -21.60
N THR A 450 6.93 -0.52 -22.40
CA THR A 450 6.29 -0.37 -23.72
C THR A 450 6.74 -1.44 -24.71
N GLY A 451 7.98 -1.92 -24.62
CA GLY A 451 8.43 -3.08 -25.40
C GLY A 451 7.61 -4.33 -25.10
N PHE A 452 7.40 -4.62 -23.82
CA PHE A 452 6.56 -5.73 -23.39
C PHE A 452 5.08 -5.55 -23.81
N LEU A 453 4.51 -4.37 -23.61
CA LEU A 453 3.12 -4.09 -24.03
C LEU A 453 2.98 -4.14 -25.55
N GLY A 454 3.95 -3.62 -26.32
CA GLY A 454 3.98 -3.71 -27.78
C GLY A 454 3.97 -5.16 -28.27
N TRP A 455 4.73 -6.03 -27.61
CA TRP A 455 4.69 -7.48 -27.86
C TRP A 455 3.29 -8.05 -27.53
N ALA A 456 2.68 -7.67 -26.42
CA ALA A 456 1.38 -8.20 -25.99
C ALA A 456 0.24 -7.82 -26.94
N VAL A 457 0.30 -6.61 -27.53
CA VAL A 457 -0.72 -6.15 -28.51
C VAL A 457 -0.35 -6.49 -29.96
N ASP A 458 0.74 -7.23 -30.17
CA ASP A 458 1.26 -7.61 -31.50
C ASP A 458 1.45 -6.39 -32.41
N LEU A 459 2.23 -5.42 -31.90
CA LEU A 459 2.46 -4.16 -32.61
C LEU A 459 3.33 -4.40 -33.84
N ASP A 460 2.98 -3.79 -34.95
CA ASP A 460 3.75 -3.86 -36.18
C ASP A 460 5.13 -3.20 -36.05
N ALA A 461 6.11 -3.65 -36.85
CA ALA A 461 7.50 -3.20 -36.80
C ALA A 461 7.67 -1.68 -37.03
N ALA A 462 6.72 -1.03 -37.71
CA ALA A 462 6.74 0.40 -37.96
C ALA A 462 6.27 1.22 -36.74
N SER A 463 5.29 0.72 -35.99
CA SER A 463 4.72 1.38 -34.81
C SER A 463 5.56 1.14 -33.54
N LEU A 464 6.29 0.02 -33.46
CA LEU A 464 7.08 -0.33 -32.28
C LEU A 464 8.10 0.74 -31.87
N PRO A 465 8.95 1.31 -32.76
CA PRO A 465 9.90 2.36 -32.37
C PRO A 465 9.21 3.62 -31.82
N LEU A 466 8.05 4.00 -32.40
CA LEU A 466 7.26 5.13 -31.91
C LEU A 466 6.73 4.86 -30.50
N PHE A 467 6.24 3.65 -30.27
CA PHE A 467 5.72 3.26 -28.95
C PHE A 467 6.81 3.20 -27.88
N LEU A 468 7.99 2.72 -28.22
CA LEU A 468 9.17 2.75 -27.33
C LEU A 468 9.58 4.18 -26.99
N ALA A 469 9.57 5.10 -27.98
CA ALA A 469 9.85 6.51 -27.74
C ALA A 469 8.80 7.18 -26.84
N ILE A 470 7.52 6.85 -26.99
CA ILE A 470 6.44 7.29 -26.09
C ILE A 470 6.70 6.77 -24.68
N GLY A 471 7.14 5.52 -24.52
CA GLY A 471 7.53 4.95 -23.23
C GLY A 471 8.67 5.69 -22.55
N ALA A 472 9.68 6.10 -23.33
CA ALA A 472 10.79 6.92 -22.82
C ALA A 472 10.32 8.30 -22.34
N LEU A 473 9.44 8.97 -23.11
CA LEU A 473 8.88 10.28 -22.76
C LEU A 473 7.93 10.18 -21.56
N ALA A 474 7.13 9.12 -21.47
CA ALA A 474 6.31 8.84 -20.30
C ALA A 474 7.20 8.63 -19.05
N GLY A 475 8.33 7.92 -19.18
CA GLY A 475 9.31 7.77 -18.11
C GLY A 475 9.86 9.11 -17.62
N ALA A 476 10.11 10.06 -18.52
CA ALA A 476 10.54 11.42 -18.15
C ALA A 476 9.44 12.20 -17.43
N GLY A 477 8.19 12.12 -17.90
CA GLY A 477 7.05 12.72 -17.22
C GLY A 477 6.79 12.12 -15.84
N LEU A 478 6.94 10.79 -15.70
CA LEU A 478 6.83 10.08 -14.42
C LEU A 478 7.92 10.51 -13.43
N ALA A 479 9.16 10.76 -13.90
CA ALA A 479 10.23 11.29 -13.06
C ALA A 479 9.84 12.66 -12.50
N ALA A 480 9.34 13.56 -13.34
CA ALA A 480 8.84 14.88 -12.91
C ALA A 480 7.69 14.77 -11.90
N GLY A 481 6.72 13.88 -12.15
CA GLY A 481 5.60 13.61 -11.25
C GLY A 481 6.06 13.07 -9.90
N GLY A 482 7.03 12.15 -9.89
CA GLY A 482 7.63 11.60 -8.68
C GLY A 482 8.29 12.68 -7.81
N ILE A 483 9.05 13.59 -8.43
CA ILE A 483 9.67 14.72 -7.73
C ILE A 483 8.61 15.67 -7.19
N ARG A 484 7.60 16.02 -8.00
CA ARG A 484 6.50 16.86 -7.55
C ARG A 484 5.78 16.27 -6.34
N LEU A 485 5.58 14.94 -6.31
CA LEU A 485 5.02 14.23 -5.16
C LEU A 485 5.94 14.27 -3.95
N ALA A 486 7.27 14.08 -4.15
CA ALA A 486 8.26 14.11 -3.09
C ALA A 486 8.31 15.47 -2.36
N TYR A 487 8.23 16.56 -3.12
CA TYR A 487 8.23 17.94 -2.61
C TYR A 487 6.82 18.50 -2.41
N ARG A 488 5.83 17.65 -2.21
CA ARG A 488 4.45 18.07 -1.90
C ARG A 488 4.44 18.90 -0.62
N PRO A 489 3.83 20.11 -0.64
CA PRO A 489 3.71 20.94 0.54
C PRO A 489 2.87 20.23 1.61
N GLU A 490 3.18 20.48 2.88
CA GLU A 490 2.34 20.03 3.98
C GLU A 490 0.94 20.64 3.88
N LEU A 491 -0.07 19.92 4.33
CA LEU A 491 -1.43 20.41 4.33
C LEU A 491 -1.57 21.52 5.39
N ASP A 492 -1.95 22.71 4.95
CA ASP A 492 -2.28 23.80 5.86
C ASP A 492 -3.62 23.54 6.55
N TRP A 493 -3.56 22.93 7.71
CA TRP A 493 -4.74 22.60 8.52
C TRP A 493 -5.51 23.83 8.97
N GLY A 494 -4.86 24.99 9.12
CA GLY A 494 -5.52 26.25 9.44
C GLY A 494 -6.49 26.67 8.34
N SER A 495 -6.04 26.64 7.08
CA SER A 495 -6.89 26.93 5.93
C SER A 495 -7.97 25.88 5.71
N VAL A 496 -7.67 24.59 5.93
CA VAL A 496 -8.67 23.51 5.81
C VAL A 496 -9.76 23.65 6.86
N MET A 497 -9.43 23.95 8.12
CA MET A 497 -10.41 24.18 9.17
C MET A 497 -11.29 25.40 8.89
N LEU A 498 -10.68 26.51 8.44
CA LEU A 498 -11.42 27.72 8.07
C LEU A 498 -12.38 27.45 6.91
N LEU A 499 -11.91 26.75 5.86
CA LEU A 499 -12.71 26.41 4.70
C LEU A 499 -13.77 25.34 5.01
N SER A 500 -13.53 24.46 5.99
CA SER A 500 -14.52 23.49 6.44
C SER A 500 -15.72 24.17 7.08
N ALA A 501 -15.49 25.21 7.87
CA ALA A 501 -16.56 26.04 8.45
C ALA A 501 -17.42 26.71 7.36
N LEU A 502 -16.85 26.93 6.17
CA LEU A 502 -17.53 27.49 4.99
C LEU A 502 -18.07 26.40 4.02
N GLY A 503 -17.99 25.13 4.37
CA GLY A 503 -18.38 24.01 3.50
C GLY A 503 -17.47 23.81 2.26
N LYS A 504 -16.28 24.41 2.23
CA LYS A 504 -15.34 24.43 1.08
C LYS A 504 -14.01 23.68 1.31
N ALA A 505 -13.92 22.87 2.36
CA ALA A 505 -12.67 22.17 2.71
C ALA A 505 -12.23 21.11 1.68
N THR A 506 -13.14 20.60 0.86
CA THR A 506 -12.86 19.54 -0.12
C THR A 506 -11.85 19.96 -1.18
N GLY A 507 -11.87 21.22 -1.62
CA GLY A 507 -10.95 21.72 -2.66
C GLY A 507 -9.47 21.59 -2.29
N PRO A 508 -9.01 22.17 -1.17
CA PRO A 508 -7.63 22.04 -0.70
C PRO A 508 -7.22 20.59 -0.43
N MET A 509 -8.13 19.78 0.12
CA MET A 509 -7.85 18.35 0.34
C MET A 509 -7.63 17.61 -0.99
N ILE A 510 -8.53 17.77 -1.97
CA ILE A 510 -8.38 17.14 -3.29
C ILE A 510 -7.07 17.59 -3.93
N GLN A 511 -6.78 18.90 -3.92
CA GLN A 511 -5.54 19.43 -4.48
C GLN A 511 -4.30 18.83 -3.80
N HIS A 512 -4.32 18.65 -2.49
CA HIS A 512 -3.22 18.02 -1.76
C HIS A 512 -3.05 16.56 -2.18
N PHE A 513 -4.15 15.77 -2.28
CA PHE A 513 -4.08 14.36 -2.66
C PHE A 513 -3.66 14.15 -4.10
N THR A 514 -4.12 14.99 -5.01
CA THR A 514 -3.79 14.86 -6.44
C THR A 514 -2.40 15.37 -6.77
N HIS A 515 -1.75 16.14 -5.87
CA HIS A 515 -0.45 16.74 -6.13
C HIS A 515 0.64 15.70 -6.42
N GLY A 516 1.17 15.74 -7.63
CA GLY A 516 2.15 14.78 -8.16
C GLY A 516 1.51 13.59 -8.90
N TYR A 517 0.39 13.05 -8.41
CA TYR A 517 -0.35 12.01 -9.13
C TYR A 517 -1.02 12.56 -10.39
N ASP A 518 -1.48 13.81 -10.39
CA ASP A 518 -1.95 14.53 -11.56
C ASP A 518 -0.94 14.48 -12.72
N VAL A 519 0.32 14.80 -12.42
CA VAL A 519 1.43 14.76 -13.38
C VAL A 519 1.70 13.32 -13.85
N MET A 520 1.72 12.35 -12.93
CA MET A 520 1.95 10.94 -13.27
C MET A 520 0.86 10.38 -14.20
N VAL A 521 -0.41 10.67 -13.90
CA VAL A 521 -1.54 10.23 -14.74
C VAL A 521 -1.45 10.88 -16.13
N VAL A 522 -1.22 12.18 -16.20
CA VAL A 522 -1.07 12.89 -17.50
C VAL A 522 0.09 12.32 -18.31
N ALA A 523 1.22 11.99 -17.67
CA ALA A 523 2.38 11.38 -18.33
C ALA A 523 2.06 10.01 -18.96
N THR A 524 1.08 9.27 -18.40
CA THR A 524 0.70 7.95 -18.89
C THR A 524 -0.39 7.96 -19.97
N ILE A 525 -1.09 9.09 -20.17
CA ILE A 525 -2.20 9.17 -21.13
C ILE A 525 -1.76 8.78 -22.53
N ALA A 526 -0.64 9.32 -23.00
CA ALA A 526 -0.13 9.02 -24.34
C ALA A 526 0.32 7.55 -24.49
N LEU A 527 0.85 6.95 -23.42
CA LEU A 527 1.20 5.53 -23.39
C LEU A 527 -0.07 4.66 -23.51
N VAL A 528 -1.10 4.97 -22.73
CA VAL A 528 -2.39 4.25 -22.79
C VAL A 528 -3.06 4.48 -24.15
N ALA A 529 -3.02 5.69 -24.68
CA ALA A 529 -3.56 5.98 -26.02
C ALA A 529 -2.81 5.20 -27.11
N GLY A 530 -1.47 5.11 -27.03
CA GLY A 530 -0.66 4.31 -27.96
C GLY A 530 -0.93 2.81 -27.90
N LEU A 531 -1.36 2.32 -26.72
CA LEU A 531 -1.81 0.93 -26.53
C LEU A 531 -3.17 0.67 -27.22
N LEU A 532 -4.05 1.68 -27.23
CA LEU A 532 -5.41 1.56 -27.78
C LEU A 532 -5.50 1.85 -29.28
N LEU A 533 -4.59 2.69 -29.79
CA LEU A 533 -4.56 3.14 -31.17
C LEU A 533 -3.50 2.36 -31.95
N THR A 534 -3.92 1.33 -32.65
CA THR A 534 -3.03 0.55 -33.52
C THR A 534 -3.50 0.73 -34.98
N PRO A 535 -2.64 1.23 -35.90
CA PRO A 535 -1.24 1.64 -35.73
C PRO A 535 -1.05 2.92 -34.91
N VAL A 536 0.10 3.04 -34.21
CA VAL A 536 0.41 4.19 -33.36
C VAL A 536 0.59 5.45 -34.21
N PRO A 537 -0.24 6.50 -34.04
CA PRO A 537 -0.13 7.69 -34.85
C PRO A 537 1.12 8.51 -34.47
N PRO A 538 1.95 8.98 -35.46
CA PRO A 538 3.15 9.78 -35.16
C PRO A 538 2.86 11.07 -34.38
N LEU A 539 1.64 11.65 -34.53
CA LEU A 539 1.21 12.81 -33.76
C LEU A 539 1.27 12.57 -32.26
N LEU A 540 1.03 11.33 -31.81
CA LEU A 540 1.05 10.96 -30.40
C LEU A 540 2.45 11.12 -29.79
N LEU A 541 3.51 10.90 -30.57
CA LEU A 541 4.89 11.13 -30.14
C LEU A 541 5.14 12.63 -29.89
N LEU A 542 4.68 13.48 -30.80
CA LEU A 542 4.81 14.95 -30.66
C LEU A 542 4.07 15.44 -29.42
N VAL A 543 2.82 15.01 -29.23
CA VAL A 543 2.03 15.31 -28.04
C VAL A 543 2.75 14.86 -26.78
N SER A 544 3.29 13.62 -26.77
CA SER A 544 4.05 13.08 -25.64
C SER A 544 5.29 13.91 -25.31
N ALA A 545 6.00 14.38 -26.34
CA ALA A 545 7.20 15.22 -26.15
C ALA A 545 6.84 16.58 -25.52
N VAL A 546 5.79 17.23 -26.02
CA VAL A 546 5.31 18.50 -25.46
C VAL A 546 4.82 18.31 -24.03
N VAL A 547 4.02 17.28 -23.78
CA VAL A 547 3.54 16.94 -22.43
C VAL A 547 4.73 16.68 -21.49
N ALA A 548 5.68 15.84 -21.87
CA ALA A 548 6.86 15.55 -21.04
C ALA A 548 7.67 16.83 -20.71
N ALA A 549 7.86 17.72 -21.68
CA ALA A 549 8.56 18.99 -21.46
C ALA A 549 7.81 19.91 -20.48
N VAL A 550 6.48 20.04 -20.64
CA VAL A 550 5.64 20.83 -19.73
C VAL A 550 5.64 20.23 -18.32
N LEU A 551 5.49 18.92 -18.21
CA LEU A 551 5.51 18.23 -16.91
C LEU A 551 6.87 18.33 -16.23
N TRP A 552 7.97 18.28 -17.00
CA TRP A 552 9.32 18.50 -16.47
C TRP A 552 9.47 19.90 -15.89
N ALA A 553 9.06 20.92 -16.62
CA ALA A 553 9.08 22.30 -16.14
C ALA A 553 8.21 22.47 -14.88
N ALA A 554 7.01 21.91 -14.87
CA ALA A 554 6.09 22.00 -13.73
C ALA A 554 6.60 21.22 -12.49
N GLY A 555 7.22 20.05 -12.69
CA GLY A 555 7.72 19.20 -11.60
C GLY A 555 9.00 19.72 -10.94
N THR A 556 9.87 20.41 -11.71
CA THR A 556 11.15 20.91 -11.21
C THR A 556 11.13 22.39 -10.79
N SER A 557 10.05 23.14 -11.09
CA SER A 557 9.93 24.55 -10.71
C SER A 557 9.73 24.73 -9.20
N THR A 558 10.31 25.82 -8.66
CA THR A 558 10.17 26.21 -7.24
C THR A 558 9.17 27.34 -7.02
N THR A 559 8.58 27.88 -8.09
CA THR A 559 7.80 29.12 -8.06
C THR A 559 6.45 29.05 -7.31
N ALA A 560 5.95 27.86 -7.00
CA ALA A 560 4.66 27.72 -6.33
C ALA A 560 4.70 27.91 -4.79
N ASN A 561 5.87 27.81 -4.14
CA ASN A 561 5.97 27.78 -2.67
C ASN A 561 6.60 29.02 -2.02
N SER A 562 7.28 29.90 -2.76
CA SER A 562 7.93 31.09 -2.15
C SER A 562 6.94 32.17 -1.70
N LYS A 563 5.75 32.19 -2.32
CA LYS A 563 4.73 33.22 -1.99
C LYS A 563 3.92 32.92 -0.71
N VAL A 564 3.93 31.67 -0.23
CA VAL A 564 3.13 31.28 0.95
C VAL A 564 3.88 31.47 2.27
N HIS A 565 5.21 31.49 2.25
CA HIS A 565 5.99 31.55 3.49
C HIS A 565 6.73 32.87 3.74
N GLY A 566 6.59 33.90 2.86
CA GLY A 566 7.13 35.23 3.13
C GLY A 566 8.62 35.28 3.53
N ILE A 567 9.41 34.30 3.09
CA ILE A 567 10.85 34.22 3.33
C ILE A 567 11.53 34.54 2.00
N ASP A 568 11.72 35.83 1.78
CA ASP A 568 12.68 36.34 0.82
C ASP A 568 14.07 36.47 1.48
#